data_d77cb238a5efddfad02c36f6f618b1be
#
_entry.id   d77cb238a5efddfad02c36f6f618b1be
#
_cell.length_a   1.000
_cell.length_b   1.000
_cell.length_c   1.000
_cell.angle_alpha   90.00
_cell.angle_beta   90.00
_cell.angle_gamma   90.00
#
_symmetry.space_group_name_H-M   'P 1'
#
loop_
_entity.id
_entity.type
_entity.pdbx_description
1 polymer ?
#
loop_
_entity_poly.entity_id
_entity_poly.type
_entity_poly.pdbx_seq_one_letter_code
_entity_poly.pdbx_strand_id
1 'polypeptide(L)'
;MIRALLIVMIGLAIPAWADTRVPTSQAEISLGFAPVVKRTVPAVVNIYARQIVNVRSSPFSRDPFFQNLFRDFDVPQQRVQNSLGSGVILSSDGIVVSNYHVVGEATDIRVVLNDRREYSARVLLSDEESDLAILQLEDAPPMPALELRDSDTVDVGELVLAIGNPFGVGQTVSSGIV
;
A
#
# COMPACT_ATOMS: atom_id res chain seq x y z
N MET A 1 73.02 12.20 7.53
CA MET A 1 71.71 12.87 7.58
C MET A 1 70.82 12.22 6.55
N ILE A 2 70.06 11.20 6.97
CA ILE A 2 69.14 10.43 6.11
C ILE A 2 67.73 10.95 6.38
N ARG A 3 67.12 11.62 5.37
CA ARG A 3 65.72 12.07 5.43
C ARG A 3 64.84 10.90 5.02
N ALA A 4 64.13 10.32 5.99
CA ALA A 4 63.08 9.34 5.75
C ALA A 4 61.88 10.03 5.09
N LEU A 5 61.54 9.63 3.86
CA LEU A 5 60.35 10.06 3.12
C LEU A 5 59.16 9.15 3.55
N LEU A 6 58.28 9.70 4.38
CA LEU A 6 57.06 9.02 4.83
C LEU A 6 55.99 9.17 3.72
N ILE A 7 55.81 8.15 2.92
CA ILE A 7 54.71 8.11 1.92
C ILE A 7 53.42 7.74 2.67
N VAL A 8 52.55 8.71 2.88
CA VAL A 8 51.19 8.49 3.37
C VAL A 8 50.35 8.00 2.18
N MET A 9 50.09 6.69 2.13
CA MET A 9 49.08 6.12 1.24
C MET A 9 47.70 6.44 1.80
N ILE A 10 47.06 7.51 1.29
CA ILE A 10 45.63 7.75 1.50
C ILE A 10 44.91 6.79 0.60
N GLY A 11 44.44 5.68 1.16
CA GLY A 11 43.55 4.74 0.49
C GLY A 11 42.24 5.43 0.17
N LEU A 12 41.97 5.71 -1.12
CA LEU A 12 40.66 6.09 -1.60
C LEU A 12 39.72 4.89 -1.39
N ALA A 13 38.96 4.91 -0.29
CA ALA A 13 37.84 4.02 -0.12
C ALA A 13 36.75 4.42 -1.14
N ILE A 14 36.70 3.71 -2.27
CA ILE A 14 35.61 3.79 -3.22
C ILE A 14 34.38 3.21 -2.50
N PRO A 15 33.28 3.97 -2.31
CA PRO A 15 32.07 3.40 -1.76
C PRO A 15 31.61 2.27 -2.72
N ALA A 16 31.63 1.04 -2.24
CA ALA A 16 31.01 -0.09 -2.94
C ALA A 16 29.51 0.14 -2.92
N TRP A 17 28.98 0.70 -4.00
CA TRP A 17 27.54 0.70 -4.25
C TRP A 17 27.13 -0.74 -4.43
N ALA A 18 26.38 -1.29 -3.51
CA ALA A 18 25.76 -2.60 -3.65
C ALA A 18 24.78 -2.50 -4.81
N ASP A 19 25.17 -3.05 -5.98
CA ASP A 19 24.32 -3.12 -7.15
C ASP A 19 23.14 -4.05 -6.81
N THR A 20 21.96 -3.46 -6.57
CA THR A 20 20.73 -4.19 -6.27
C THR A 20 20.17 -4.79 -7.55
N ARG A 21 20.76 -5.89 -8.03
CA ARG A 21 20.27 -6.61 -9.20
C ARG A 21 19.02 -7.40 -8.87
N VAL A 22 18.04 -7.32 -9.76
CA VAL A 22 16.92 -8.26 -9.79
C VAL A 22 17.42 -9.60 -10.26
N PRO A 23 17.07 -10.74 -9.60
CA PRO A 23 17.46 -12.06 -10.07
C PRO A 23 16.99 -12.30 -11.51
N THR A 24 17.88 -12.70 -12.40
CA THR A 24 17.61 -13.00 -13.79
C THR A 24 17.85 -14.47 -14.14
N SER A 25 18.33 -15.26 -13.18
CA SER A 25 18.59 -16.69 -13.34
C SER A 25 18.11 -17.50 -12.14
N GLN A 26 17.92 -18.80 -12.32
CA GLN A 26 17.55 -19.73 -11.24
C GLN A 26 18.59 -19.71 -10.10
N ALA A 27 19.86 -19.52 -10.42
CA ALA A 27 20.92 -19.43 -9.42
C ALA A 27 20.82 -18.13 -8.59
N GLU A 28 20.44 -17.01 -9.22
CA GLU A 28 20.21 -15.73 -8.54
C GLU A 28 18.95 -15.76 -7.69
N ILE A 29 17.91 -16.48 -8.12
CA ILE A 29 16.67 -16.66 -7.35
C ILE A 29 16.96 -17.38 -6.02
N SER A 30 17.85 -18.38 -6.03
CA SER A 30 18.27 -19.07 -4.80
C SER A 30 19.03 -18.17 -3.82
N LEU A 31 19.51 -16.99 -4.24
CA LEU A 31 20.08 -15.96 -3.38
C LEU A 31 19.01 -15.10 -2.68
N GLY A 32 17.74 -15.24 -3.03
CA GLY A 32 16.59 -14.59 -2.40
C GLY A 32 16.10 -13.33 -3.11
N PHE A 33 14.92 -12.87 -2.70
CA PHE A 33 14.21 -11.74 -3.30
C PHE A 33 14.45 -10.39 -2.59
N ALA A 34 15.32 -10.36 -1.59
CA ALA A 34 15.56 -9.17 -0.78
C ALA A 34 15.90 -7.90 -1.60
N PRO A 35 16.68 -7.94 -2.68
CA PRO A 35 16.95 -6.76 -3.51
C PRO A 35 15.69 -6.20 -4.19
N VAL A 36 14.81 -7.07 -4.71
CA VAL A 36 13.53 -6.66 -5.33
C VAL A 36 12.65 -6.01 -4.28
N VAL A 37 12.47 -6.68 -3.13
CA VAL A 37 11.64 -6.18 -2.03
C VAL A 37 12.12 -4.81 -1.57
N LYS A 38 13.42 -4.62 -1.30
CA LYS A 38 13.96 -3.32 -0.88
C LYS A 38 13.70 -2.19 -1.88
N ARG A 39 13.66 -2.49 -3.17
CA ARG A 39 13.38 -1.51 -4.22
C ARG A 39 11.90 -1.16 -4.31
N THR A 40 11.00 -2.13 -4.13
CA THR A 40 9.56 -1.95 -4.33
C THR A 40 8.82 -1.45 -3.08
N VAL A 41 9.28 -1.85 -1.90
CA VAL A 41 8.69 -1.53 -0.60
C VAL A 41 8.40 -0.04 -0.38
N PRO A 42 9.26 0.92 -0.78
CA PRO A 42 8.96 2.34 -0.59
C PRO A 42 7.68 2.82 -1.28
N ALA A 43 7.24 2.13 -2.33
CA ALA A 43 6.00 2.43 -3.05
C ALA A 43 4.78 1.64 -2.55
N VAL A 44 4.98 0.65 -1.65
CA VAL A 44 3.89 -0.12 -1.03
C VAL A 44 3.42 0.59 0.23
N VAL A 45 2.13 0.86 0.32
CA VAL A 45 1.52 1.65 1.39
C VAL A 45 0.44 0.88 2.12
N ASN A 46 0.15 1.30 3.36
CA ASN A 46 -1.01 0.85 4.12
C ASN A 46 -2.14 1.85 3.94
N ILE A 47 -3.35 1.35 3.86
CA ILE A 47 -4.56 2.15 3.72
C ILE A 47 -5.47 1.84 4.90
N TYR A 48 -5.78 2.89 5.66
CA TYR A 48 -6.77 2.90 6.72
C TYR A 48 -7.98 3.64 6.22
N ALA A 49 -9.08 2.94 6.05
CA ALA A 49 -10.32 3.52 5.58
C ALA A 49 -11.38 3.46 6.68
N ARG A 50 -12.12 4.54 6.86
CA ARG A 50 -13.19 4.66 7.84
C ARG A 50 -14.50 4.95 7.13
N GLN A 51 -15.53 4.19 7.44
CA GLN A 51 -16.90 4.39 6.98
C GLN A 51 -17.81 4.67 8.15
N ILE A 52 -18.67 5.68 8.03
CA ILE A 52 -19.73 5.96 9.01
C ILE A 52 -21.03 5.36 8.47
N VAL A 53 -21.48 4.26 9.06
CA VAL A 53 -22.73 3.58 8.69
C VAL A 53 -23.83 3.95 9.67
N ASN A 54 -24.93 4.47 9.16
CA ASN A 54 -26.12 4.73 9.96
C ASN A 54 -26.91 3.42 10.09
N VAL A 55 -26.82 2.77 11.24
CA VAL A 55 -27.58 1.56 11.52
C VAL A 55 -28.87 1.91 12.23
N ARG A 56 -30.00 1.66 11.60
CA ARG A 56 -31.31 1.71 12.29
C ARG A 56 -31.45 0.41 13.06
N SER A 57 -31.21 0.47 14.36
CA SER A 57 -31.21 -0.70 15.26
C SER A 57 -32.53 -0.86 16.00
N SER A 58 -33.67 -0.89 15.33
CA SER A 58 -34.90 -1.30 16.03
C SER A 58 -35.35 -2.66 15.51
N PRO A 59 -35.37 -3.73 16.34
CA PRO A 59 -35.98 -5.01 15.96
C PRO A 59 -37.48 -4.85 15.66
N PHE A 60 -38.09 -3.75 16.09
CA PHE A 60 -39.51 -3.42 15.91
C PHE A 60 -39.79 -2.47 14.74
N SER A 61 -38.77 -2.05 13.99
CA SER A 61 -38.90 -1.12 12.85
C SER A 61 -39.70 -1.69 11.69
N ARG A 62 -40.00 -3.00 11.69
CA ARG A 62 -40.79 -3.67 10.64
C ARG A 62 -42.27 -3.75 10.94
N ASP A 63 -42.71 -3.44 12.19
CA ASP A 63 -44.11 -3.47 12.60
C ASP A 63 -44.70 -2.06 12.59
N PRO A 64 -45.77 -1.79 11.79
CA PRO A 64 -46.35 -0.47 11.66
C PRO A 64 -46.91 0.11 12.99
N PHE A 65 -47.32 -0.78 13.91
CA PHE A 65 -47.85 -0.37 15.21
C PHE A 65 -46.76 0.19 16.12
N PHE A 66 -45.60 -0.44 16.14
CA PHE A 66 -44.44 0.00 16.92
C PHE A 66 -43.72 1.21 16.30
N GLN A 67 -43.76 1.38 14.97
CA GLN A 67 -43.19 2.56 14.32
C GLN A 67 -43.77 3.87 14.82
N ASN A 68 -45.08 3.93 15.06
CA ASN A 68 -45.74 5.15 15.58
C ASN A 68 -45.46 5.40 17.06
N LEU A 69 -45.25 4.34 17.85
CA LEU A 69 -45.07 4.46 19.31
C LEU A 69 -43.62 4.83 19.63
N PHE A 70 -42.64 4.46 18.82
CA PHE A 70 -41.21 4.68 19.06
C PHE A 70 -40.57 5.67 18.09
N ARG A 71 -41.37 6.43 17.34
CA ARG A 71 -40.90 7.43 16.36
C ARG A 71 -39.93 8.47 16.98
N ASP A 72 -40.11 8.82 18.23
CA ASP A 72 -39.30 9.82 18.96
C ASP A 72 -38.08 9.18 19.67
N PHE A 73 -37.97 7.86 19.67
CA PHE A 73 -36.85 7.10 20.30
C PHE A 73 -35.89 6.43 19.29
N ASP A 74 -36.20 6.51 18.01
CA ASP A 74 -35.34 5.92 16.95
C ASP A 74 -34.19 6.87 16.64
N VAL A 75 -33.23 6.90 17.56
CA VAL A 75 -31.97 7.66 17.37
C VAL A 75 -31.10 6.82 16.42
N PRO A 76 -30.71 7.35 15.23
CA PRO A 76 -29.80 6.65 14.35
C PRO A 76 -28.48 6.41 15.07
N GLN A 77 -28.15 5.16 15.34
CA GLN A 77 -26.83 4.82 15.86
C GLN A 77 -25.81 4.85 14.70
N GLN A 78 -24.89 5.79 14.77
CA GLN A 78 -23.75 5.80 13.88
C GLN A 78 -22.76 4.73 14.33
N ARG A 79 -22.48 3.78 13.45
CA ARG A 79 -21.43 2.78 13.65
C ARG A 79 -20.25 3.12 12.76
N VAL A 80 -19.07 3.22 13.36
CA VAL A 80 -17.81 3.37 12.61
C VAL A 80 -17.33 1.99 12.21
N GLN A 81 -17.15 1.80 10.94
CA GLN A 81 -16.54 0.59 10.36
C GLN A 81 -15.17 0.98 9.82
N ASN A 82 -14.13 0.26 10.24
CA ASN A 82 -12.77 0.48 9.76
C ASN A 82 -12.37 -0.66 8.83
N SER A 83 -11.77 -0.31 7.70
CA SER A 83 -11.10 -1.23 6.79
C SER A 83 -9.59 -0.97 6.81
N LEU A 84 -8.82 -2.03 6.60
CA LEU A 84 -7.38 -1.97 6.49
C LEU A 84 -6.96 -2.76 5.25
N GLY A 85 -6.11 -2.16 4.42
CA GLY A 85 -5.60 -2.78 3.21
C GLY A 85 -4.23 -2.26 2.82
N SER A 86 -3.76 -2.71 1.67
CA SER A 86 -2.53 -2.25 1.06
C SER A 86 -2.84 -1.52 -0.25
N GLY A 87 -1.90 -0.67 -0.67
CA GLY A 87 -1.92 -0.02 -1.97
C GLY A 87 -0.52 0.13 -2.53
N VAL A 88 -0.46 0.53 -3.80
CA VAL A 88 0.79 0.78 -4.51
C VAL A 88 0.77 2.17 -5.13
N ILE A 89 1.82 2.95 -4.89
CA ILE A 89 2.01 4.25 -5.53
C ILE A 89 2.50 4.03 -6.95
N LEU A 90 1.76 4.53 -7.94
CA LEU A 90 2.06 4.37 -9.37
C LEU A 90 2.61 5.64 -10.01
N SER A 91 2.52 6.78 -9.34
CA SER A 91 3.01 8.05 -9.89
C SER A 91 3.61 8.92 -8.80
N SER A 92 4.63 9.70 -9.15
CA SER A 92 5.33 10.59 -8.22
C SER A 92 4.47 11.71 -7.66
N ASP A 93 3.35 12.03 -8.29
CA ASP A 93 2.34 12.99 -7.81
C ASP A 93 1.33 12.37 -6.82
N GLY A 94 1.54 11.12 -6.41
CA GLY A 94 0.79 10.48 -5.34
C GLY A 94 -0.47 9.74 -5.78
N ILE A 95 -0.49 9.21 -7.01
CA ILE A 95 -1.54 8.27 -7.43
C ILE A 95 -1.28 6.90 -6.81
N VAL A 96 -2.28 6.38 -6.10
CA VAL A 96 -2.24 5.07 -5.42
C VAL A 96 -3.34 4.18 -5.96
N VAL A 97 -3.01 2.93 -6.26
CA VAL A 97 -3.98 1.88 -6.58
C VAL A 97 -4.21 1.00 -5.36
N SER A 98 -5.47 0.68 -5.10
CA SER A 98 -5.92 -0.24 -4.04
C SER A 98 -7.14 -1.03 -4.50
N ASN A 99 -7.73 -1.81 -3.60
CA ASN A 99 -8.97 -2.52 -3.86
C ASN A 99 -10.20 -1.69 -3.48
N TYR A 100 -11.28 -1.86 -4.24
CA TYR A 100 -12.56 -1.22 -3.96
C TYR A 100 -13.09 -1.60 -2.58
N HIS A 101 -13.08 -2.89 -2.22
CA HIS A 101 -13.57 -3.35 -0.91
C HIS A 101 -12.85 -2.74 0.30
N VAL A 102 -11.65 -2.14 0.09
CA VAL A 102 -10.93 -1.40 1.15
C VAL A 102 -11.46 0.01 1.32
N VAL A 103 -11.76 0.72 0.21
CA VAL A 103 -11.96 2.18 0.22
C VAL A 103 -13.28 2.64 -0.41
N GLY A 104 -14.02 1.78 -1.11
CA GLY A 104 -15.14 2.15 -1.99
C GLY A 104 -16.23 2.99 -1.31
N GLU A 105 -16.54 2.74 -0.05
CA GLU A 105 -17.55 3.47 0.71
C GLU A 105 -16.95 4.27 1.88
N ALA A 106 -15.64 4.48 1.89
CA ALA A 106 -14.97 5.19 2.96
C ALA A 106 -15.30 6.68 2.95
N THR A 107 -15.53 7.22 4.14
CA THR A 107 -15.72 8.67 4.34
C THR A 107 -14.42 9.38 4.72
N ASP A 108 -13.43 8.64 5.17
CA ASP A 108 -12.10 9.12 5.54
C ASP A 108 -11.05 8.05 5.17
N ILE A 109 -10.04 8.44 4.41
CA ILE A 109 -8.99 7.54 3.94
C ILE A 109 -7.64 8.13 4.32
N ARG A 110 -6.84 7.34 5.04
CA ARG A 110 -5.48 7.67 5.41
C ARG A 110 -4.52 6.64 4.83
N VAL A 111 -3.51 7.13 4.15
CA VAL A 111 -2.44 6.31 3.55
C VAL A 111 -1.17 6.50 4.36
N VAL A 112 -0.59 5.39 4.81
CA VAL A 112 0.62 5.35 5.63
C VAL A 112 1.74 4.69 4.84
N LEU A 113 2.83 5.42 4.65
CA LEU A 113 4.01 4.97 3.95
C LEU A 113 4.87 4.04 4.83
N ASN A 114 5.82 3.35 4.22
CA ASN A 114 6.76 2.48 4.94
C ASN A 114 7.63 3.24 5.97
N ASP A 115 7.92 4.51 5.73
CA ASP A 115 8.66 5.39 6.66
C ASP A 115 7.77 6.04 7.74
N ARG A 116 6.51 5.62 7.83
CA ARG A 116 5.47 6.08 8.77
C ARG A 116 4.95 7.49 8.50
N ARG A 117 5.25 8.13 7.38
CA ARG A 117 4.55 9.33 6.97
C ARG A 117 3.11 8.99 6.61
N GLU A 118 2.20 9.87 6.97
CA GLU A 118 0.77 9.69 6.76
C GLU A 118 0.23 10.83 5.89
N TYR A 119 -0.67 10.48 4.98
CA TYR A 119 -1.34 11.42 4.08
C TYR A 119 -2.82 11.10 4.02
N SER A 120 -3.66 12.13 3.97
CA SER A 120 -5.05 11.97 3.57
C SER A 120 -5.11 11.62 2.10
N ALA A 121 -6.15 10.88 1.72
CA ALA A 121 -6.36 10.53 0.34
C ALA A 121 -7.84 10.63 -0.03
N ARG A 122 -8.11 10.96 -1.29
CA ARG A 122 -9.46 10.95 -1.87
C ARG A 122 -9.55 9.94 -2.99
N VAL A 123 -10.72 9.35 -3.16
CA VAL A 123 -10.99 8.45 -4.27
C VAL A 123 -11.15 9.26 -5.54
N LEU A 124 -10.37 8.96 -6.58
CA LEU A 124 -10.52 9.53 -7.93
C LEU A 124 -11.47 8.69 -8.78
N LEU A 125 -11.29 7.38 -8.70
CA LEU A 125 -12.04 6.40 -9.46
C LEU A 125 -12.16 5.12 -8.63
N SER A 126 -13.31 4.46 -8.69
CA SER A 126 -13.50 3.14 -8.10
C SER A 126 -14.44 2.31 -8.96
N ASP A 127 -14.14 1.03 -9.04
CA ASP A 127 -14.92 0.06 -9.77
C ASP A 127 -15.12 -1.19 -8.91
N GLU A 128 -16.35 -1.48 -8.56
CA GLU A 128 -16.74 -2.60 -7.72
C GLU A 128 -16.60 -3.93 -8.46
N GLU A 129 -16.85 -3.95 -9.77
CA GLU A 129 -16.82 -5.18 -10.58
C GLU A 129 -15.39 -5.72 -10.71
N SER A 130 -14.41 -4.86 -10.92
CA SER A 130 -12.98 -5.23 -10.96
C SER A 130 -12.30 -5.25 -9.59
N ASP A 131 -13.00 -4.80 -8.54
CA ASP A 131 -12.45 -4.58 -7.19
C ASP A 131 -11.22 -3.66 -7.19
N LEU A 132 -11.24 -2.58 -7.99
CA LEU A 132 -10.16 -1.61 -8.08
C LEU A 132 -10.59 -0.22 -7.62
N ALA A 133 -9.65 0.50 -7.02
CA ALA A 133 -9.80 1.90 -6.67
C ALA A 133 -8.50 2.68 -6.90
N ILE A 134 -8.66 3.89 -7.43
CA ILE A 134 -7.58 4.85 -7.64
C ILE A 134 -7.75 5.99 -6.64
N LEU A 135 -6.70 6.24 -5.88
CA LEU A 135 -6.66 7.29 -4.88
C LEU A 135 -5.65 8.37 -5.28
N GLN A 136 -5.90 9.59 -4.83
CA GLN A 136 -4.94 10.69 -4.86
C GLN A 136 -4.55 11.06 -3.44
N LEU A 137 -3.25 11.03 -3.14
CA LEU A 137 -2.71 11.60 -1.90
C LEU A 137 -2.85 13.13 -1.92
N GLU A 138 -3.22 13.70 -0.79
CA GLU A 138 -3.37 15.15 -0.61
C GLU A 138 -2.08 15.72 -0.01
N ASP A 139 -1.66 16.88 -0.51
CA ASP A 139 -0.50 17.65 -0.03
C ASP A 139 0.80 16.82 0.08
N ALA A 140 0.94 15.80 -0.76
CA ALA A 140 2.09 14.90 -0.75
C ALA A 140 3.25 15.48 -1.58
N PRO A 141 4.50 15.42 -1.07
CA PRO A 141 5.68 15.70 -1.87
C PRO A 141 5.87 14.61 -2.95
N PRO A 142 6.85 14.75 -3.87
CA PRO A 142 7.15 13.69 -4.82
C PRO A 142 7.38 12.34 -4.14
N MET A 143 6.65 11.32 -4.61
CA MET A 143 6.59 9.99 -4.01
C MET A 143 7.41 8.96 -4.80
N PRO A 144 7.96 7.93 -4.13
CA PRO A 144 8.47 6.75 -4.82
C PRO A 144 7.31 6.04 -5.51
N ALA A 145 7.48 5.69 -6.77
CA ALA A 145 6.45 5.05 -7.58
C ALA A 145 6.99 3.79 -8.26
N LEU A 146 6.10 2.84 -8.56
CA LEU A 146 6.39 1.67 -9.37
C LEU A 146 5.80 1.83 -10.76
N GLU A 147 6.57 1.45 -11.76
CA GLU A 147 6.11 1.40 -13.14
C GLU A 147 5.32 0.10 -13.39
N LEU A 148 4.25 0.21 -14.17
CA LEU A 148 3.48 -0.94 -14.63
C LEU A 148 4.17 -1.55 -15.86
N ARG A 149 4.33 -2.87 -15.85
CA ARG A 149 4.73 -3.64 -17.02
C ARG A 149 3.50 -3.94 -17.88
N ASP A 150 3.68 -3.97 -19.18
CA ASP A 150 2.67 -4.46 -20.11
C ASP A 150 2.35 -5.93 -19.80
N SER A 151 1.10 -6.20 -19.44
CA SER A 151 0.62 -7.53 -19.05
C SER A 151 0.67 -8.54 -20.22
N ASP A 152 0.58 -8.09 -21.48
CA ASP A 152 0.66 -8.94 -22.65
C ASP A 152 2.06 -9.53 -22.86
N THR A 153 3.07 -9.00 -22.16
CA THR A 153 4.45 -9.49 -22.18
C THR A 153 4.77 -10.46 -21.05
N VAL A 154 3.78 -10.83 -20.24
CA VAL A 154 3.96 -11.76 -19.10
C VAL A 154 3.71 -13.19 -19.56
N ASP A 155 4.70 -14.05 -19.37
CA ASP A 155 4.59 -15.47 -19.70
C ASP A 155 4.11 -16.30 -18.49
N VAL A 156 3.29 -17.32 -18.76
CA VAL A 156 2.90 -18.31 -17.76
C VAL A 156 4.13 -19.06 -17.27
N GLY A 157 4.34 -19.09 -15.96
CA GLY A 157 5.52 -19.66 -15.33
C GLY A 157 6.58 -18.62 -14.89
N GLU A 158 6.40 -17.34 -15.22
CA GLU A 158 7.24 -16.28 -14.65
C GLU A 158 7.08 -16.17 -13.13
N LEU A 159 8.20 -15.94 -12.45
CA LEU A 159 8.19 -15.70 -11.01
C LEU A 159 7.62 -14.33 -10.67
N VAL A 160 6.72 -14.29 -9.70
CA VAL A 160 6.09 -13.07 -9.19
C VAL A 160 6.18 -13.00 -7.67
N LEU A 161 6.14 -11.78 -7.15
CA LEU A 161 6.06 -11.51 -5.72
C LEU A 161 4.78 -10.73 -5.43
N ALA A 162 4.02 -11.19 -4.44
CA ALA A 162 2.97 -10.40 -3.82
C ALA A 162 3.55 -9.71 -2.58
N ILE A 163 3.50 -8.38 -2.55
CA ILE A 163 4.05 -7.56 -1.48
C ILE A 163 2.95 -6.68 -0.91
N GLY A 164 2.74 -6.75 0.39
CA GLY A 164 1.73 -5.96 1.09
C GLY A 164 2.07 -5.77 2.57
N ASN A 165 1.21 -5.04 3.27
CA ASN A 165 1.26 -4.89 4.72
C ASN A 165 -0.16 -5.03 5.31
N PRO A 166 -0.77 -6.22 5.21
CA PRO A 166 -2.20 -6.43 5.40
C PRO A 166 -2.72 -6.06 6.79
N PHE A 167 -1.85 -5.96 7.80
CA PHE A 167 -2.26 -5.65 9.17
C PHE A 167 -1.52 -4.45 9.79
N GLY A 168 -0.74 -3.71 8.99
CA GLY A 168 0.06 -2.58 9.50
C GLY A 168 1.19 -2.98 10.46
N VAL A 169 1.41 -4.29 10.66
CA VAL A 169 2.40 -4.83 11.63
C VAL A 169 3.75 -5.15 11.01
N GLY A 170 3.87 -5.05 9.69
CA GLY A 170 5.07 -5.32 8.93
C GLY A 170 4.78 -5.84 7.53
N GLN A 171 5.78 -5.77 6.67
CA GLN A 171 5.63 -6.21 5.28
C GLN A 171 5.57 -7.73 5.18
N THR A 172 4.62 -8.19 4.39
CA THR A 172 4.47 -9.58 4.01
C THR A 172 4.87 -9.74 2.55
N VAL A 173 5.69 -10.73 2.25
CA VAL A 173 6.11 -11.06 0.89
C VAL A 173 5.81 -12.54 0.65
N SER A 174 5.08 -12.81 -0.41
CA SER A 174 4.83 -14.17 -0.90
C SER A 174 5.34 -14.29 -2.31
N SER A 175 5.93 -15.43 -2.67
CA SER A 175 6.37 -15.72 -4.03
C SER A 175 5.47 -16.75 -4.69
N GLY A 176 5.32 -16.62 -6.00
CA GLY A 176 4.54 -17.54 -6.82
C GLY A 176 4.96 -17.49 -8.27
N ILE A 177 4.16 -18.08 -9.13
CA ILE A 177 4.30 -18.03 -10.59
C ILE A 177 2.97 -17.57 -11.21
N VAL A 178 3.06 -16.96 -12.36
CA VAL A 178 1.90 -16.64 -13.21
C VAL A 178 1.30 -17.90 -13.78
#